data_1cdf0e022fa465c87493c10674a70090
#
_entry.id   1cdf0e022fa465c87493c10674a70090
#
_cell.length_a   1.000
_cell.length_b   1.000
_cell.length_c   1.000
_cell.angle_alpha   90.00
_cell.angle_beta   90.00
_cell.angle_gamma   90.00
#
_symmetry.space_group_name_H-M   'P 1'
#
loop_
_entity.id
_entity.type
_entity.pdbx_description
1 polymer ?
#
loop_
_entity_poly.entity_id
_entity_poly.type
_entity_poly.pdbx_seq_one_letter_code
_entity_poly.pdbx_strand_id
1 'polypeptide(L)'
;MSMPLQTLLDALFPHGHAVAVNDSVLTGSAATEDGEVTVIGTADKLEVGVDHALALAETVLASTGAHPQRPIVMLVDTAGQRLARRDELLGINGYFAHLAQTLDLARRRGARLITLVYGESVSGGFLSFGLMADHIHALPDAQVRVMDLRAMARVTKQPLEKLQALSPEERAAPPGTTPSASQSRR
;
A
#
# COMPACT_ATOMS: atom_id res chain seq x y z
N MET A 1 -15.18 -10.42 5.71
CA MET A 1 -14.09 -11.44 5.69
C MET A 1 -13.18 -11.08 4.52
N SER A 2 -11.89 -10.87 4.75
CA SER A 2 -10.92 -10.59 3.68
C SER A 2 -10.85 -11.78 2.72
N MET A 3 -10.87 -11.51 1.42
CA MET A 3 -10.71 -12.52 0.36
C MET A 3 -9.32 -13.16 0.48
N PRO A 4 -9.17 -14.49 0.40
CA PRO A 4 -7.85 -15.14 0.35
C PRO A 4 -7.03 -14.60 -0.83
N LEU A 5 -5.74 -14.36 -0.60
CA LEU A 5 -4.86 -13.76 -1.63
C LEU A 5 -4.85 -14.54 -2.94
N GLN A 6 -4.80 -15.89 -2.89
CA GLN A 6 -4.82 -16.71 -4.11
C GLN A 6 -6.13 -16.50 -4.90
N THR A 7 -7.27 -16.46 -4.22
CA THR A 7 -8.57 -16.19 -4.86
C THR A 7 -8.59 -14.80 -5.51
N LEU A 8 -7.97 -13.81 -4.86
CA LEU A 8 -7.83 -12.47 -5.42
C LEU A 8 -6.97 -12.47 -6.68
N LEU A 9 -5.81 -13.13 -6.64
CA LEU A 9 -4.90 -13.22 -7.79
C LEU A 9 -5.56 -13.91 -8.97
N ASP A 10 -6.25 -15.04 -8.75
CA ASP A 10 -6.95 -15.78 -9.80
C ASP A 10 -8.10 -14.95 -10.40
N ALA A 11 -8.79 -14.15 -9.58
CA ALA A 11 -9.86 -13.28 -10.05
C ALA A 11 -9.34 -12.05 -10.85
N LEU A 12 -8.22 -11.47 -10.42
CA LEU A 12 -7.60 -10.31 -11.09
C LEU A 12 -6.89 -10.71 -12.39
N PHE A 13 -6.32 -11.92 -12.44
CA PHE A 13 -5.47 -12.38 -13.52
C PHE A 13 -5.95 -13.73 -14.08
N PRO A 14 -7.15 -13.78 -14.67
CA PRO A 14 -7.73 -15.03 -15.18
C PRO A 14 -6.93 -15.66 -16.31
N HIS A 15 -6.04 -14.90 -16.96
CA HIS A 15 -5.13 -15.39 -17.99
C HIS A 15 -3.83 -15.99 -17.43
N GLY A 16 -3.70 -16.04 -16.09
CA GLY A 16 -2.58 -16.62 -15.37
C GLY A 16 -1.63 -15.60 -14.77
N HIS A 17 -0.94 -16.02 -13.73
CA HIS A 17 0.07 -15.21 -13.04
C HIS A 17 1.24 -16.06 -12.54
N ALA A 18 2.40 -15.42 -12.39
CA ALA A 18 3.62 -15.95 -11.79
C ALA A 18 4.03 -15.05 -10.62
N VAL A 19 3.09 -14.83 -9.68
CA VAL A 19 3.33 -14.02 -8.48
C VAL A 19 3.83 -14.93 -7.37
N ALA A 20 5.04 -14.67 -6.89
CA ALA A 20 5.62 -15.30 -5.70
C ALA A 20 5.30 -14.48 -4.46
N VAL A 21 5.16 -15.16 -3.32
CA VAL A 21 4.98 -14.54 -2.01
C VAL A 21 6.14 -14.98 -1.12
N ASN A 22 6.99 -14.04 -0.72
CA ASN A 22 8.10 -14.28 0.17
C ASN A 22 8.06 -13.26 1.31
N ASP A 23 8.01 -13.72 2.56
CA ASP A 23 7.88 -12.86 3.74
C ASP A 23 6.77 -11.82 3.59
N SER A 24 5.60 -12.28 3.12
CA SER A 24 4.41 -11.45 2.80
C SER A 24 4.65 -10.32 1.78
N VAL A 25 5.75 -10.36 1.03
CA VAL A 25 6.02 -9.49 -0.13
C VAL A 25 5.64 -10.24 -1.40
N LEU A 26 4.83 -9.59 -2.25
CA LEU A 26 4.42 -10.11 -3.55
C LEU A 26 5.34 -9.54 -4.63
N THR A 27 5.88 -10.42 -5.46
CA THR A 27 6.71 -10.05 -6.62
C THR A 27 6.46 -11.00 -7.78
N GLY A 28 6.39 -10.47 -9.00
CA GLY A 28 6.22 -11.33 -10.18
C GLY A 28 5.55 -10.62 -11.35
N SER A 29 4.88 -11.40 -12.18
CA SER A 29 4.13 -10.90 -13.32
C SER A 29 2.79 -11.61 -13.48
N ALA A 30 1.91 -11.02 -14.28
CA ALA A 30 0.61 -11.60 -14.62
C ALA A 30 0.21 -11.24 -16.04
N ALA A 31 -0.57 -12.12 -16.66
CA ALA A 31 -1.13 -11.92 -18.00
C ALA A 31 -2.50 -11.23 -17.89
N THR A 32 -2.71 -10.22 -18.71
CA THR A 32 -4.00 -9.53 -18.91
C THR A 32 -4.39 -9.54 -20.39
N GLU A 33 -5.61 -9.13 -20.71
CA GLU A 33 -6.05 -8.99 -22.11
C GLU A 33 -5.16 -8.01 -22.92
N ASP A 34 -4.66 -6.96 -22.27
CA ASP A 34 -3.83 -5.93 -22.89
C ASP A 34 -2.32 -6.24 -22.87
N GLY A 35 -1.93 -7.41 -22.37
CA GLY A 35 -0.54 -7.84 -22.26
C GLY A 35 -0.10 -8.19 -20.85
N GLU A 36 1.21 -8.29 -20.66
CA GLU A 36 1.80 -8.66 -19.37
C GLU A 36 1.98 -7.44 -18.46
N VAL A 37 1.69 -7.61 -17.18
CA VAL A 37 1.90 -6.61 -16.13
C VAL A 37 2.90 -7.11 -15.10
N THR A 38 3.65 -6.22 -14.49
CA THR A 38 4.45 -6.52 -13.29
C THR A 38 3.56 -6.41 -12.08
N VAL A 39 3.64 -7.38 -11.17
CA VAL A 39 2.89 -7.38 -9.92
C VAL A 39 3.87 -7.26 -8.76
N ILE A 40 3.65 -6.26 -7.92
CA ILE A 40 4.32 -6.10 -6.63
C ILE A 40 3.27 -5.88 -5.54
N GLY A 41 3.64 -6.09 -4.29
CA GLY A 41 2.70 -5.79 -3.21
C GLY A 41 3.05 -6.37 -1.86
N THR A 42 2.08 -6.30 -0.96
CA THR A 42 2.18 -6.80 0.41
C THR A 42 0.94 -7.59 0.77
N ALA A 43 1.10 -8.60 1.62
CA ALA A 43 0.02 -9.45 2.14
C ALA A 43 0.09 -9.52 3.67
N ASP A 44 -0.94 -10.12 4.28
CA ASP A 44 -0.99 -10.47 5.70
C ASP A 44 -0.75 -9.27 6.64
N LYS A 45 -1.20 -8.09 6.23
CA LYS A 45 -1.00 -6.83 6.96
C LYS A 45 0.48 -6.59 7.28
N LEU A 46 1.35 -6.85 6.31
CA LEU A 46 2.79 -6.72 6.48
C LEU A 46 3.18 -5.36 7.07
N GLU A 47 3.97 -5.37 8.14
CA GLU A 47 4.72 -4.18 8.54
C GLU A 47 5.98 -4.07 7.66
N VAL A 48 5.96 -3.09 6.76
CA VAL A 48 7.02 -2.92 5.75
C VAL A 48 8.32 -2.43 6.40
N GLY A 49 9.37 -3.22 6.28
CA GLY A 49 10.72 -2.88 6.73
C GLY A 49 11.68 -2.66 5.55
N VAL A 50 12.96 -2.46 5.89
CA VAL A 50 14.03 -2.20 4.92
C VAL A 50 14.13 -3.29 3.86
N ASP A 51 14.15 -4.56 4.27
CA ASP A 51 14.33 -5.69 3.35
C ASP A 51 13.15 -5.81 2.38
N HIS A 52 11.92 -5.53 2.85
CA HIS A 52 10.71 -5.52 2.04
C HIS A 52 10.73 -4.39 1.00
N ALA A 53 11.11 -3.18 1.41
CA ALA A 53 11.22 -2.03 0.51
C ALA A 53 12.26 -2.27 -0.60
N LEU A 54 13.39 -2.93 -0.26
CA LEU A 54 14.41 -3.32 -1.24
C LEU A 54 13.87 -4.35 -2.24
N ALA A 55 13.21 -5.41 -1.77
CA ALA A 55 12.66 -6.46 -2.65
C ALA A 55 11.64 -5.90 -3.65
N LEU A 56 10.76 -4.99 -3.18
CA LEU A 56 9.81 -4.29 -4.05
C LEU A 56 10.54 -3.41 -5.07
N ALA A 57 11.52 -2.62 -4.63
CA ALA A 57 12.29 -1.73 -5.51
C ALA A 57 13.10 -2.49 -6.55
N GLU A 58 13.73 -3.61 -6.17
CA GLU A 58 14.48 -4.49 -7.08
C GLU A 58 13.58 -5.02 -8.19
N THR A 59 12.38 -5.50 -7.85
CA THR A 59 11.40 -5.99 -8.82
C THR A 59 10.98 -4.90 -9.80
N VAL A 60 10.72 -3.69 -9.32
CA VAL A 60 10.38 -2.53 -10.15
C VAL A 60 11.53 -2.18 -11.08
N LEU A 61 12.76 -2.12 -10.58
CA LEU A 61 13.94 -1.79 -11.40
C LEU A 61 14.21 -2.85 -12.46
N ALA A 62 14.12 -4.14 -12.13
CA ALA A 62 14.30 -5.24 -13.07
C ALA A 62 13.25 -5.18 -14.19
N SER A 63 11.98 -4.98 -13.84
CA SER A 63 10.90 -4.84 -14.80
C SER A 63 11.09 -3.61 -15.69
N THR A 64 11.38 -2.45 -15.10
CA THR A 64 11.59 -1.19 -15.83
C THR A 64 12.80 -1.23 -16.74
N GLY A 65 13.83 -2.00 -16.38
CA GLY A 65 15.02 -2.22 -17.21
C GLY A 65 14.72 -3.08 -18.43
N ALA A 66 13.99 -4.18 -18.25
CA ALA A 66 13.65 -5.13 -19.31
C ALA A 66 12.47 -4.67 -20.17
N HIS A 67 11.45 -4.05 -19.56
CA HIS A 67 10.18 -3.68 -20.18
C HIS A 67 9.72 -2.31 -19.69
N PRO A 68 10.30 -1.21 -20.20
CA PRO A 68 10.11 0.16 -19.63
C PRO A 68 8.64 0.62 -19.55
N GLN A 69 7.79 0.14 -20.47
CA GLN A 69 6.37 0.56 -20.54
C GLN A 69 5.40 -0.46 -19.95
N ARG A 70 5.91 -1.58 -19.39
CA ARG A 70 5.06 -2.60 -18.78
C ARG A 70 4.33 -2.00 -17.57
N PRO A 71 2.99 -2.07 -17.50
CA PRO A 71 2.25 -1.57 -16.35
C PRO A 71 2.66 -2.31 -15.07
N ILE A 72 2.58 -1.60 -13.95
CA ILE A 72 2.87 -2.13 -12.61
C ILE A 72 1.58 -2.12 -11.81
N VAL A 73 1.15 -3.29 -11.35
CA VAL A 73 0.01 -3.46 -10.46
C VAL A 73 0.55 -3.68 -9.05
N MET A 74 0.10 -2.84 -8.12
CA MET A 74 0.48 -2.84 -6.72
C MET A 74 -0.69 -3.35 -5.86
N LEU A 75 -0.54 -4.51 -5.24
CA LEU A 75 -1.54 -5.11 -4.35
C LEU A 75 -1.19 -4.78 -2.90
N VAL A 76 -2.11 -4.14 -2.16
CA VAL A 76 -1.79 -3.58 -0.85
C VAL A 76 -2.62 -4.20 0.26
N ASP A 77 -1.92 -4.82 1.20
CA ASP A 77 -2.37 -5.17 2.54
C ASP A 77 -1.21 -4.96 3.51
N THR A 78 -1.16 -3.80 4.18
CA THR A 78 -0.06 -3.41 5.07
C THR A 78 -0.55 -2.70 6.32
N ALA A 79 -0.02 -3.08 7.49
CA ALA A 79 -0.20 -2.38 8.75
C ALA A 79 0.69 -1.12 8.86
N GLY A 80 1.50 -0.83 7.84
CA GLY A 80 2.35 0.35 7.77
C GLY A 80 3.84 0.07 7.86
N GLN A 81 4.57 1.05 8.38
CA GLN A 81 6.02 0.94 8.58
C GLN A 81 6.35 0.03 9.77
N ARG A 82 7.30 -0.87 9.60
CA ARG A 82 7.84 -1.68 10.68
C ARG A 82 8.62 -0.80 11.67
N LEU A 83 8.20 -0.80 12.93
CA LEU A 83 8.84 -0.04 14.01
C LEU A 83 9.88 -0.91 14.72
N ALA A 84 10.97 -1.22 14.04
CA ALA A 84 12.08 -2.00 14.58
C ALA A 84 13.35 -1.15 14.66
N ARG A 85 14.09 -1.30 15.78
CA ARG A 85 15.36 -0.57 15.99
C ARG A 85 16.37 -0.80 14.85
N ARG A 86 16.42 -2.02 14.30
CA ARG A 86 17.29 -2.34 13.15
C ARG A 86 16.96 -1.46 11.95
N ASP A 87 15.68 -1.33 11.61
CA ASP A 87 15.24 -0.58 10.43
C ASP A 87 15.49 0.92 10.60
N GLU A 88 15.27 1.44 11.80
CA GLU A 88 15.58 2.85 12.14
C GLU A 88 17.09 3.13 12.05
N LEU A 89 17.95 2.23 12.57
CA LEU A 89 19.40 2.37 12.47
C LEU A 89 19.93 2.28 11.03
N LEU A 90 19.25 1.52 10.17
CA LEU A 90 19.56 1.43 8.74
C LEU A 90 19.01 2.63 7.94
N GLY A 91 18.21 3.49 8.56
CA GLY A 91 17.58 4.64 7.91
C GLY A 91 16.43 4.25 6.98
N ILE A 92 15.42 3.54 7.50
CA ILE A 92 14.25 3.02 6.75
C ILE A 92 13.63 4.06 5.82
N ASN A 93 13.62 5.35 6.21
CA ASN A 93 13.09 6.43 5.37
C ASN A 93 13.83 6.56 4.03
N GLY A 94 15.16 6.29 4.01
CA GLY A 94 15.95 6.26 2.79
C GLY A 94 15.53 5.13 1.84
N TYR A 95 15.19 3.97 2.37
CA TYR A 95 14.71 2.82 1.58
C TYR A 95 13.30 3.04 1.05
N PHE A 96 12.44 3.67 1.82
CA PHE A 96 11.11 4.08 1.36
C PHE A 96 11.20 5.15 0.26
N ALA A 97 12.08 6.13 0.42
CA ALA A 97 12.35 7.13 -0.63
C ALA A 97 12.92 6.47 -1.88
N HIS A 98 13.82 5.49 -1.74
CA HIS A 98 14.34 4.71 -2.86
C HIS A 98 13.23 3.97 -3.61
N LEU A 99 12.34 3.26 -2.91
CA LEU A 99 11.19 2.58 -3.52
C LEU A 99 10.28 3.56 -4.27
N ALA A 100 9.95 4.69 -3.66
CA ALA A 100 9.16 5.74 -4.31
C ALA A 100 9.85 6.29 -5.57
N GLN A 101 11.17 6.51 -5.53
CA GLN A 101 11.96 6.97 -6.68
C GLN A 101 12.00 5.93 -7.81
N THR A 102 12.07 4.62 -7.50
CA THR A 102 12.02 3.57 -8.53
C THR A 102 10.68 3.52 -9.25
N LEU A 103 9.59 3.73 -8.53
CA LEU A 103 8.24 3.83 -9.11
C LEU A 103 8.10 5.10 -9.97
N ASP A 104 8.60 6.25 -9.51
CA ASP A 104 8.62 7.48 -10.31
C ASP A 104 9.46 7.31 -11.59
N LEU A 105 10.60 6.63 -11.49
CA LEU A 105 11.41 6.27 -12.66
C LEU A 105 10.63 5.40 -13.66
N ALA A 106 9.92 4.37 -13.18
CA ALA A 106 9.09 3.51 -14.03
C ALA A 106 8.01 4.34 -14.74
N ARG A 107 7.30 5.22 -14.02
CA ARG A 107 6.32 6.15 -14.58
C ARG A 107 6.93 7.04 -15.67
N ARG A 108 8.08 7.67 -15.39
CA ARG A 108 8.79 8.52 -16.38
C ARG A 108 9.23 7.77 -17.62
N ARG A 109 9.42 6.46 -17.53
CA ARG A 109 9.72 5.58 -18.67
C ARG A 109 8.47 5.07 -19.41
N GLY A 110 7.29 5.45 -18.97
CA GLY A 110 6.01 5.17 -19.61
C GLY A 110 5.21 4.03 -18.98
N ALA A 111 5.66 3.45 -17.87
CA ALA A 111 4.88 2.47 -17.14
C ALA A 111 3.67 3.14 -16.47
N ARG A 112 2.49 2.53 -16.59
CA ARG A 112 1.30 2.91 -15.84
C ARG A 112 1.32 2.24 -14.47
N LEU A 113 1.08 3.00 -13.41
CA LEU A 113 1.07 2.50 -12.03
C LEU A 113 -0.39 2.39 -11.53
N ILE A 114 -0.79 1.22 -11.08
CA ILE A 114 -2.16 0.94 -10.62
C ILE A 114 -2.07 0.29 -9.25
N THR A 115 -2.81 0.81 -8.27
CA THR A 115 -2.92 0.22 -6.94
C THR A 115 -4.31 -0.36 -6.71
N LEU A 116 -4.35 -1.56 -6.12
CA LEU A 116 -5.53 -2.14 -5.50
C LEU A 116 -5.26 -2.38 -4.02
N VAL A 117 -5.97 -1.67 -3.15
CA VAL A 117 -6.01 -1.95 -1.72
C VAL A 117 -7.05 -3.03 -1.50
N TYR A 118 -6.60 -4.22 -1.07
CA TYR A 118 -7.50 -5.36 -0.84
C TYR A 118 -7.65 -5.75 0.64
N GLY A 119 -6.80 -5.19 1.51
CA GLY A 119 -6.83 -5.37 2.94
C GLY A 119 -6.69 -4.04 3.68
N GLU A 120 -5.65 -3.91 4.51
CA GLU A 120 -5.31 -2.66 5.17
C GLU A 120 -4.29 -1.84 4.35
N SER A 121 -4.34 -0.53 4.45
CA SER A 121 -3.32 0.36 3.92
C SER A 121 -3.07 1.49 4.92
N VAL A 122 -1.95 1.38 5.64
CA VAL A 122 -1.66 2.25 6.78
C VAL A 122 -0.30 2.91 6.62
N SER A 123 -0.23 4.21 6.93
CA SER A 123 1.00 4.98 7.17
C SER A 123 2.09 4.84 6.09
N GLY A 124 3.36 4.96 6.51
CA GLY A 124 4.54 4.99 5.64
C GLY A 124 4.69 3.78 4.71
N GLY A 125 4.25 2.60 5.14
CA GLY A 125 4.23 1.41 4.30
C GLY A 125 3.41 1.60 3.02
N PHE A 126 2.20 2.17 3.13
CA PHE A 126 1.35 2.48 1.98
C PHE A 126 1.86 3.71 1.18
N LEU A 127 2.29 4.76 1.88
CA LEU A 127 2.71 6.01 1.25
C LEU A 127 3.90 5.83 0.31
N SER A 128 4.81 4.90 0.63
CA SER A 128 6.06 4.70 -0.11
C SER A 128 5.89 4.00 -1.46
N PHE A 129 4.78 3.26 -1.68
CA PHE A 129 4.52 2.60 -2.95
C PHE A 129 3.06 2.68 -3.40
N GLY A 130 2.09 2.26 -2.61
CA GLY A 130 0.70 2.19 -3.05
C GLY A 130 0.10 3.56 -3.41
N LEU A 131 0.47 4.63 -2.70
CA LEU A 131 0.02 5.98 -2.99
C LEU A 131 0.73 6.62 -4.19
N MET A 132 1.80 5.99 -4.70
CA MET A 132 2.51 6.45 -5.89
C MET A 132 1.78 6.17 -7.21
N ALA A 133 0.65 5.45 -7.19
CA ALA A 133 -0.07 5.03 -8.38
C ALA A 133 -0.77 6.19 -9.10
N ASP A 134 -0.98 6.00 -10.42
CA ASP A 134 -1.79 6.87 -11.25
C ASP A 134 -3.29 6.65 -10.99
N HIS A 135 -3.65 5.40 -10.64
CA HIS A 135 -5.00 5.00 -10.27
C HIS A 135 -4.98 4.14 -9.02
N ILE A 136 -5.81 4.49 -8.04
CA ILE A 136 -5.93 3.77 -6.78
C ILE A 136 -7.37 3.26 -6.64
N HIS A 137 -7.50 1.96 -6.46
CA HIS A 137 -8.76 1.27 -6.21
C HIS A 137 -8.71 0.61 -4.83
N ALA A 138 -9.87 0.40 -4.23
CA ALA A 138 -9.99 -0.31 -2.98
C ALA A 138 -11.18 -1.28 -3.04
N LEU A 139 -11.03 -2.47 -2.49
CA LEU A 139 -12.17 -3.36 -2.28
C LEU A 139 -13.11 -2.78 -1.21
N PRO A 140 -14.41 -3.14 -1.23
CA PRO A 140 -15.39 -2.60 -0.28
C PRO A 140 -15.02 -2.78 1.21
N ASP A 141 -14.35 -3.87 1.55
CA ASP A 141 -13.92 -4.17 2.91
C ASP A 141 -12.51 -3.63 3.25
N ALA A 142 -11.85 -2.98 2.28
CA ALA A 142 -10.50 -2.43 2.48
C ALA A 142 -10.52 -1.24 3.44
N GLN A 143 -9.43 -1.09 4.20
CA GLN A 143 -9.30 -0.02 5.19
C GLN A 143 -8.08 0.85 4.87
N VAL A 144 -8.33 2.09 4.50
CA VAL A 144 -7.28 3.07 4.25
C VAL A 144 -7.19 4.03 5.44
N ARG A 145 -5.99 4.14 6.04
CA ARG A 145 -5.75 5.01 7.21
C ARG A 145 -4.39 5.69 7.11
N VAL A 146 -4.35 6.96 7.45
CA VAL A 146 -3.08 7.71 7.49
C VAL A 146 -2.18 7.23 8.64
N MET A 147 -2.78 6.82 9.75
CA MET A 147 -2.06 6.40 10.94
C MET A 147 -2.84 5.30 11.69
N ASP A 148 -2.12 4.37 12.30
CA ASP A 148 -2.71 3.39 13.21
C ASP A 148 -3.37 4.08 14.41
N LEU A 149 -4.51 3.54 14.87
CA LEU A 149 -5.27 4.15 15.97
C LEU A 149 -4.50 4.20 17.30
N ARG A 150 -3.62 3.24 17.57
CA ARG A 150 -2.78 3.24 18.76
C ARG A 150 -1.70 4.32 18.67
N ALA A 151 -1.13 4.52 17.47
CA ALA A 151 -0.20 5.62 17.22
C ALA A 151 -0.92 6.97 17.36
N MET A 152 -2.14 7.10 16.83
CA MET A 152 -2.98 8.29 17.02
C MET A 152 -3.25 8.56 18.50
N ALA A 153 -3.60 7.53 19.29
CA ALA A 153 -3.85 7.67 20.73
C ALA A 153 -2.62 8.24 21.47
N ARG A 154 -1.42 7.78 21.12
CA ARG A 154 -0.17 8.29 21.69
C ARG A 154 0.10 9.74 21.33
N VAL A 155 -0.05 10.10 20.05
CA VAL A 155 0.24 11.45 19.56
C VAL A 155 -0.79 12.47 20.07
N THR A 156 -2.08 12.12 20.03
CA THR A 156 -3.18 13.00 20.44
C THR A 156 -3.45 12.98 21.93
N LYS A 157 -2.82 12.06 22.68
CA LYS A 157 -3.05 11.81 24.12
C LYS A 157 -4.53 11.52 24.43
N GLN A 158 -5.25 10.90 23.49
CA GLN A 158 -6.64 10.50 23.66
C GLN A 158 -6.76 9.00 23.91
N PRO A 159 -7.76 8.54 24.70
CA PRO A 159 -8.04 7.14 24.89
C PRO A 159 -8.35 6.44 23.55
N LEU A 160 -7.84 5.21 23.39
CA LEU A 160 -8.02 4.43 22.18
C LEU A 160 -9.50 4.18 21.86
N GLU A 161 -10.31 3.90 22.89
CA GLU A 161 -11.75 3.66 22.77
C GLU A 161 -12.48 4.87 22.18
N LYS A 162 -12.07 6.09 22.57
CA LYS A 162 -12.62 7.31 22.01
C LYS A 162 -12.31 7.46 20.52
N LEU A 163 -11.07 7.15 20.11
CA LEU A 163 -10.67 7.19 18.70
C LEU A 163 -11.34 6.10 17.85
N GLN A 164 -11.60 4.94 18.46
CA GLN A 164 -12.34 3.85 17.78
C GLN A 164 -13.80 4.22 17.53
N ALA A 165 -14.40 5.00 18.43
CA ALA A 165 -15.79 5.45 18.29
C ALA A 165 -15.99 6.57 17.25
N LEU A 166 -14.92 7.28 16.85
CA LEU A 166 -14.98 8.34 15.86
C LEU A 166 -15.10 7.76 14.44
N SER A 167 -15.87 8.44 13.58
CA SER A 167 -15.87 8.15 12.15
C SER A 167 -14.53 8.46 11.48
N PRO A 168 -14.23 7.95 10.29
CA PRO A 168 -13.01 8.29 9.54
C PRO A 168 -12.85 9.80 9.31
N GLU A 169 -13.96 10.50 9.05
CA GLU A 169 -13.98 11.96 8.82
C GLU A 169 -13.65 12.74 10.09
N GLU A 170 -14.23 12.35 11.24
CA GLU A 170 -13.93 12.97 12.54
C GLU A 170 -12.47 12.75 12.98
N ARG A 171 -11.87 11.60 12.59
CA ARG A 171 -10.44 11.33 12.85
C ARG A 171 -9.51 12.18 12.00
N ALA A 172 -9.92 12.56 10.79
CA ALA A 172 -9.16 13.40 9.87
C ALA A 172 -9.27 14.89 10.20
N ALA A 173 -10.24 15.29 11.01
CA ALA A 173 -10.44 16.69 11.38
C ALA A 173 -9.31 17.22 12.30
N PRO A 174 -8.83 18.46 12.10
CA PRO A 174 -7.87 19.07 13.00
C PRO A 174 -8.39 19.15 14.44
N PRO A 175 -7.53 19.03 15.47
CA PRO A 175 -7.95 19.14 16.85
C PRO A 175 -8.64 20.50 17.09
N GLY A 176 -9.86 20.47 17.62
CA GLY A 176 -10.68 21.66 17.92
C GLY A 176 -11.76 22.01 16.90
N THR A 177 -11.87 21.31 15.79
CA THR A 177 -13.00 21.43 14.88
C THR A 177 -14.16 20.55 15.36
N THR A 178 -15.22 21.15 15.87
CA THR A 178 -16.48 20.45 16.12
C THR A 178 -17.15 20.22 14.77
N PRO A 179 -17.51 18.96 14.37
CA PRO A 179 -18.26 18.74 13.15
C PRO A 179 -19.57 19.53 13.20
N SER A 180 -19.80 20.40 12.21
CA SER A 180 -21.09 21.09 12.12
C SER A 180 -22.16 20.06 11.79
N ALA A 181 -23.22 20.02 12.58
CA ALA A 181 -24.35 19.10 12.47
C ALA A 181 -25.24 19.32 11.22
N SER A 182 -24.68 19.78 10.10
CA SER A 182 -25.44 20.23 8.93
C SER A 182 -25.11 19.54 7.61
N GLN A 183 -24.81 18.22 7.61
CA GLN A 183 -24.79 17.45 6.34
C GLN A 183 -25.43 16.06 6.44
N SER A 184 -26.51 15.93 7.18
CA SER A 184 -27.39 14.77 7.07
C SER A 184 -28.73 15.20 6.48
N ARG A 185 -28.78 15.49 5.18
CA ARG A 185 -29.99 15.49 4.30
C ARG A 185 -29.58 15.86 2.87
N ARG A 186 -29.27 14.89 2.03
CA ARG A 186 -29.90 14.69 0.70
C ARG A 186 -29.39 13.37 0.11
#